data_97d3bcc0dac9f09fe2c9e8709da306eb
#
_entry.id   97d3bcc0dac9f09fe2c9e8709da306eb
#
_cell.length_a   1.000
_cell.length_b   1.000
_cell.length_c   1.000
_cell.angle_alpha   90.00
_cell.angle_beta   90.00
_cell.angle_gamma   90.00
#
_symmetry.space_group_name_H-M   'P 1'
#
loop_
_entity.id
_entity.type
_entity.pdbx_description
1 polymer ?
#
loop_
_entity_poly.entity_id
_entity_poly.type
_entity_poly.pdbx_seq_one_letter_code
_entity_poly.pdbx_strand_id
1 'polypeptide(L)'
;ATLDIERLIEQMQTAVNAGVGEMERFSTEVKDGVGRVAAISGQFAEVIDKVHGLSDRFEHVQQGMQAQAAGAQQITEALVTLTDGSRTAADALREFKEASQHMVSAVDGLTETVSRFRLDG
;
A
#
# COMPACT_ATOMS: atom_id res chain seq x y z
N ALA A 1 -57.23 -46.14 -49.45
CA ALA A 1 -57.24 -46.06 -47.99
C ALA A 1 -55.98 -46.63 -47.33
N THR A 2 -55.39 -47.72 -47.83
CA THR A 2 -54.18 -48.32 -47.28
C THR A 2 -52.98 -47.45 -47.51
N LEU A 3 -52.87 -46.76 -48.63
CA LEU A 3 -51.78 -45.82 -48.96
C LEU A 3 -51.83 -44.55 -48.08
N ASP A 4 -52.98 -44.12 -47.68
CA ASP A 4 -53.10 -42.94 -46.77
C ASP A 4 -52.68 -43.29 -45.34
N ILE A 5 -52.93 -44.50 -44.89
CA ILE A 5 -52.46 -45.02 -43.58
C ILE A 5 -50.97 -45.21 -43.57
N GLU A 6 -50.37 -45.78 -44.60
CA GLU A 6 -48.95 -45.94 -44.74
C GLU A 6 -48.23 -44.59 -44.74
N ARG A 7 -48.71 -43.62 -45.44
CA ARG A 7 -48.18 -42.26 -45.46
C ARG A 7 -48.29 -41.56 -44.09
N LEU A 8 -49.39 -41.76 -43.39
CA LEU A 8 -49.59 -41.25 -42.06
C LEU A 8 -48.61 -41.85 -41.06
N ILE A 9 -48.35 -43.17 -41.12
CA ILE A 9 -47.38 -43.86 -40.29
C ILE A 9 -45.98 -43.37 -40.59
N GLU A 10 -45.62 -43.17 -41.84
CA GLU A 10 -44.29 -42.65 -42.23
C GLU A 10 -44.09 -41.21 -41.71
N GLN A 11 -45.11 -40.37 -41.79
CA GLN A 11 -45.07 -39.02 -41.21
C GLN A 11 -44.92 -39.05 -39.67
N MET A 12 -45.60 -39.97 -39.02
CA MET A 12 -45.48 -40.17 -37.58
C MET A 12 -44.08 -40.61 -37.18
N GLN A 13 -43.48 -41.56 -37.91
CA GLN A 13 -42.12 -42.01 -37.66
C GLN A 13 -41.08 -40.89 -37.86
N THR A 14 -41.28 -40.07 -38.89
CA THR A 14 -40.40 -38.89 -39.12
C THR A 14 -40.51 -37.90 -37.98
N ALA A 15 -41.71 -37.60 -37.50
CA ALA A 15 -41.94 -36.72 -36.37
C ALA A 15 -41.35 -37.25 -35.07
N VAL A 16 -41.48 -38.54 -34.79
CA VAL A 16 -40.88 -39.19 -33.62
C VAL A 16 -39.37 -39.16 -33.68
N ASN A 17 -38.76 -39.48 -34.82
CA ASN A 17 -37.31 -39.41 -35.01
C ASN A 17 -36.77 -38.00 -34.84
N ALA A 18 -37.48 -36.99 -35.36
CA ALA A 18 -37.11 -35.57 -35.14
C ALA A 18 -37.22 -35.16 -33.66
N GLY A 19 -38.26 -35.63 -32.96
CA GLY A 19 -38.44 -35.43 -31.53
C GLY A 19 -37.31 -36.08 -30.69
N VAL A 20 -36.94 -37.28 -31.01
CA VAL A 20 -35.80 -37.98 -30.35
C VAL A 20 -34.47 -37.23 -30.57
N GLY A 21 -34.21 -36.75 -31.79
CA GLY A 21 -32.99 -35.98 -32.09
C GLY A 21 -32.96 -34.65 -31.31
N GLU A 22 -34.11 -33.99 -31.17
CA GLU A 22 -34.20 -32.77 -30.35
C GLU A 22 -33.99 -33.04 -28.86
N MET A 23 -34.49 -34.16 -28.35
CA MET A 23 -34.28 -34.55 -26.95
C MET A 23 -32.84 -34.89 -26.68
N GLU A 24 -32.13 -35.54 -27.58
CA GLU A 24 -30.69 -35.81 -27.46
C GLU A 24 -29.88 -34.53 -27.44
N ARG A 25 -30.21 -33.58 -28.32
CA ARG A 25 -29.55 -32.27 -28.33
C ARG A 25 -29.81 -31.51 -27.05
N PHE A 26 -31.04 -31.50 -26.55
CA PHE A 26 -31.41 -30.90 -25.27
C PHE A 26 -30.63 -31.53 -24.10
N SER A 27 -30.55 -32.84 -24.07
CA SER A 27 -29.74 -33.56 -23.06
C SER A 27 -28.26 -33.14 -23.07
N THR A 28 -27.67 -32.99 -24.26
CA THR A 28 -26.29 -32.50 -24.39
C THR A 28 -26.14 -31.08 -23.91
N GLU A 29 -27.04 -30.18 -24.25
CA GLU A 29 -27.05 -28.78 -23.79
C GLU A 29 -27.17 -28.69 -22.27
N VAL A 30 -28.03 -29.55 -21.66
CA VAL A 30 -28.15 -29.61 -20.19
C VAL A 30 -26.85 -30.06 -19.53
N LYS A 31 -26.22 -31.09 -20.07
CA LYS A 31 -24.90 -31.56 -19.57
C LYS A 31 -23.82 -30.49 -19.66
N ASP A 32 -23.76 -29.77 -20.78
CA ASP A 32 -22.85 -28.66 -20.96
C ASP A 32 -23.15 -27.52 -19.98
N GLY A 33 -24.43 -27.22 -19.77
CA GLY A 33 -24.88 -26.24 -18.78
C GLY A 33 -24.47 -26.60 -17.35
N VAL A 34 -24.65 -27.88 -16.97
CA VAL A 34 -24.22 -28.38 -15.65
C VAL A 34 -22.69 -28.26 -15.50
N GLY A 35 -21.93 -28.60 -16.55
CA GLY A 35 -20.49 -28.45 -16.56
C GLY A 35 -20.04 -26.97 -16.37
N ARG A 36 -20.72 -26.03 -17.02
CA ARG A 36 -20.46 -24.60 -16.87
C ARG A 36 -20.78 -24.10 -15.46
N VAL A 37 -21.89 -24.56 -14.89
CA VAL A 37 -22.24 -24.22 -13.49
C VAL A 37 -21.19 -24.73 -12.51
N ALA A 38 -20.71 -25.95 -12.70
CA ALA A 38 -19.63 -26.51 -11.88
C ALA A 38 -18.33 -25.69 -11.99
N ALA A 39 -17.95 -25.27 -13.21
CA ALA A 39 -16.79 -24.42 -13.44
C ALA A 39 -16.95 -23.04 -12.77
N ILE A 40 -18.12 -22.43 -12.86
CA ILE A 40 -18.43 -21.16 -12.19
C ILE A 40 -18.37 -21.30 -10.67
N SER A 41 -18.89 -22.40 -10.11
CA SER A 41 -18.78 -22.68 -8.68
C SER A 41 -17.33 -22.77 -8.21
N GLY A 42 -16.46 -23.40 -9.01
CA GLY A 42 -15.01 -23.45 -8.75
C GLY A 42 -14.39 -22.07 -8.76
N GLN A 43 -14.74 -21.21 -9.72
CA GLN A 43 -14.26 -19.84 -9.80
C GLN A 43 -14.72 -18.98 -8.60
N PHE A 44 -15.97 -19.16 -8.15
CA PHE A 44 -16.45 -18.51 -6.94
C PHE A 44 -15.66 -18.91 -5.69
N ALA A 45 -15.34 -20.19 -5.55
CA ALA A 45 -14.49 -20.67 -4.45
C ALA A 45 -13.11 -20.00 -4.46
N GLU A 46 -12.49 -19.89 -5.64
CA GLU A 46 -11.21 -19.16 -5.79
C GLU A 46 -11.34 -17.67 -5.43
N VAL A 47 -12.42 -17.02 -5.83
CA VAL A 47 -12.66 -15.61 -5.50
C VAL A 47 -12.82 -15.42 -4.01
N ILE A 48 -13.56 -16.31 -3.34
CA ILE A 48 -13.75 -16.28 -1.87
C ILE A 48 -12.40 -16.44 -1.17
N ASP A 49 -11.56 -17.37 -1.61
CA ASP A 49 -10.23 -17.59 -1.05
C ASP A 49 -9.32 -16.37 -1.23
N LYS A 50 -9.35 -15.76 -2.41
CA LYS A 50 -8.62 -14.50 -2.68
C LYS A 50 -9.11 -13.34 -1.83
N VAL A 51 -10.42 -13.25 -1.59
CA VAL A 51 -11.00 -12.21 -0.72
C VAL A 51 -10.54 -12.39 0.73
N HIS A 52 -10.49 -13.63 1.22
CA HIS A 52 -9.94 -13.91 2.56
C HIS A 52 -8.46 -13.51 2.64
N GLY A 53 -7.64 -13.90 1.68
CA GLY A 53 -6.23 -13.50 1.62
C GLY A 53 -6.03 -11.98 1.49
N LEU A 54 -6.99 -11.28 0.89
CA LEU A 54 -6.98 -9.81 0.82
C LEU A 54 -7.27 -9.19 2.20
N SER A 55 -8.17 -9.77 2.99
CA SER A 55 -8.44 -9.33 4.37
C SER A 55 -7.20 -9.39 5.23
N ASP A 56 -6.45 -10.49 5.17
CA ASP A 56 -5.19 -10.65 5.90
C ASP A 56 -4.16 -9.58 5.51
N ARG A 57 -4.09 -9.27 4.20
CA ARG A 57 -3.22 -8.20 3.71
C ARG A 57 -3.62 -6.82 4.21
N PHE A 58 -4.91 -6.54 4.29
CA PHE A 58 -5.40 -5.29 4.86
C PHE A 58 -5.04 -5.14 6.34
N GLU A 59 -5.14 -6.23 7.11
CA GLU A 59 -4.73 -6.24 8.51
C GLU A 59 -3.24 -5.90 8.65
N HIS A 60 -2.37 -6.51 7.84
CA HIS A 60 -0.96 -6.19 7.79
C HIS A 60 -0.67 -4.74 7.40
N VAL A 61 -1.38 -4.22 6.41
CA VAL A 61 -1.26 -2.81 6.00
C VAL A 61 -1.68 -1.88 7.14
N GLN A 62 -2.76 -2.19 7.84
CA GLN A 62 -3.21 -1.40 8.98
C GLN A 62 -2.19 -1.36 10.11
N GLN A 63 -1.60 -2.51 10.45
CA GLN A 63 -0.50 -2.60 11.43
C GLN A 63 0.72 -1.78 10.98
N GLY A 64 1.08 -1.88 9.70
CA GLY A 64 2.17 -1.09 9.12
C GLY A 64 1.91 0.41 9.19
N MET A 65 0.69 0.84 8.93
CA MET A 65 0.29 2.26 9.04
C MET A 65 0.37 2.77 10.49
N GLN A 66 -0.03 1.96 11.46
CA GLN A 66 0.10 2.31 12.89
C GLN A 66 1.56 2.45 13.31
N ALA A 67 2.42 1.51 12.89
CA ALA A 67 3.86 1.57 13.14
C ALA A 67 4.49 2.81 12.47
N GLN A 68 4.06 3.13 11.25
CA GLN A 68 4.53 4.31 10.53
C GLN A 68 4.10 5.62 11.20
N ALA A 69 2.87 5.69 11.71
CA ALA A 69 2.39 6.85 12.46
C ALA A 69 3.19 7.05 13.76
N ALA A 70 3.47 5.98 14.51
CA ALA A 70 4.32 6.03 15.69
C ALA A 70 5.75 6.48 15.35
N GLY A 71 6.34 5.96 14.26
CA GLY A 71 7.65 6.38 13.77
C GLY A 71 7.70 7.86 13.38
N ALA A 72 6.66 8.35 12.70
CA ALA A 72 6.55 9.77 12.36
C ALA A 72 6.49 10.67 13.59
N GLN A 73 5.79 10.23 14.63
CA GLN A 73 5.74 10.96 15.89
C GLN A 73 7.10 11.02 16.58
N GLN A 74 7.85 9.92 16.62
CA GLN A 74 9.22 9.89 17.14
C GLN A 74 10.16 10.82 16.36
N ILE A 75 10.03 10.88 15.03
CA ILE A 75 10.80 11.81 14.19
C ILE A 75 10.47 13.25 14.55
N THR A 76 9.18 13.56 14.75
CA THR A 76 8.76 14.91 15.16
C THR A 76 9.36 15.30 16.50
N GLU A 77 9.35 14.41 17.48
CA GLU A 77 9.96 14.64 18.81
C GLU A 77 11.47 14.85 18.71
N ALA A 78 12.14 14.04 17.88
CA ALA A 78 13.56 14.17 17.63
C ALA A 78 13.92 15.51 16.96
N LEU A 79 13.06 15.99 16.03
CA LEU A 79 13.23 17.29 15.38
C LEU A 79 13.05 18.45 16.36
N VAL A 80 12.11 18.36 17.29
CA VAL A 80 11.95 19.34 18.36
C VAL A 80 13.22 19.39 19.23
N THR A 81 13.70 18.24 19.68
CA THR A 81 14.94 18.14 20.47
C THR A 81 16.14 18.69 19.72
N LEU A 82 16.26 18.40 18.41
CA LEU A 82 17.32 18.93 17.56
C LEU A 82 17.23 20.45 17.41
N THR A 83 16.02 21.00 17.28
CA THR A 83 15.81 22.43 17.18
C THR A 83 16.22 23.15 18.48
N ASP A 84 15.84 22.61 19.63
CA ASP A 84 16.22 23.16 20.92
C ASP A 84 17.73 23.06 21.15
N GLY A 85 18.36 21.94 20.82
CA GLY A 85 19.81 21.77 20.86
C GLY A 85 20.55 22.75 19.96
N SER A 86 20.02 23.00 18.77
CA SER A 86 20.58 23.98 17.83
C SER A 86 20.50 25.41 18.37
N ARG A 87 19.39 25.75 19.03
CA ARG A 87 19.21 27.06 19.68
C ARG A 87 20.22 27.22 20.82
N THR A 88 20.36 26.21 21.68
CA THR A 88 21.32 26.21 22.77
C THR A 88 22.76 26.36 22.25
N ALA A 89 23.11 25.67 21.17
CA ALA A 89 24.42 25.79 20.54
C ALA A 89 24.65 27.19 19.96
N ALA A 90 23.64 27.80 19.34
CA ALA A 90 23.72 29.17 18.83
C ALA A 90 23.95 30.19 19.96
N ASP A 91 23.27 30.01 21.08
CA ASP A 91 23.44 30.88 22.26
C ASP A 91 24.85 30.74 22.87
N ALA A 92 25.35 29.49 22.98
CA ALA A 92 26.73 29.24 23.45
C ALA A 92 27.79 29.85 22.51
N LEU A 93 27.57 29.79 21.20
CA LEU A 93 28.47 30.42 20.23
C LEU A 93 28.43 31.96 20.34
N ARG A 94 27.31 32.54 20.67
CA ARG A 94 27.19 34.00 20.93
C ARG A 94 28.00 34.40 22.18
N GLU A 95 27.82 33.67 23.27
CA GLU A 95 28.59 33.86 24.50
C GLU A 95 30.11 33.69 24.27
N PHE A 96 30.49 32.67 23.53
CA PHE A 96 31.87 32.44 23.16
C PHE A 96 32.44 33.59 22.33
N LYS A 97 31.68 34.11 21.38
CA LYS A 97 32.06 35.30 20.59
C LYS A 97 32.27 36.55 21.46
N GLU A 98 31.37 36.80 22.38
CA GLU A 98 31.49 37.90 23.33
C GLU A 98 32.71 37.76 24.22
N ALA A 99 32.95 36.55 24.78
CA ALA A 99 34.15 36.29 25.59
C ALA A 99 35.44 36.44 24.77
N SER A 100 35.47 36.03 23.51
CA SER A 100 36.57 36.24 22.61
C SER A 100 36.86 37.72 22.36
N GLN A 101 35.83 38.52 22.16
CA GLN A 101 35.97 39.98 21.97
C GLN A 101 36.50 40.64 23.22
N HIS A 102 36.05 40.24 24.40
CA HIS A 102 36.60 40.72 25.67
C HIS A 102 38.06 40.36 25.84
N MET A 103 38.42 39.15 25.44
CA MET A 103 39.83 38.70 25.49
C MET A 103 40.70 39.52 24.55
N VAL A 104 40.28 39.77 23.33
CA VAL A 104 41.00 40.61 22.35
C VAL A 104 41.20 42.03 22.93
N SER A 105 40.12 42.62 23.47
CA SER A 105 40.22 43.93 24.09
C SER A 105 41.18 43.96 25.28
N ALA A 106 41.22 42.92 26.10
CA ALA A 106 42.17 42.81 27.22
C ALA A 106 43.61 42.69 26.75
N VAL A 107 43.87 41.92 25.70
CA VAL A 107 45.18 41.78 25.08
C VAL A 107 45.64 43.13 24.49
N ASP A 108 44.80 43.83 23.79
CA ASP A 108 45.09 45.17 23.25
C ASP A 108 45.40 46.17 24.33
N GLY A 109 44.65 46.20 25.43
CA GLY A 109 44.92 47.02 26.60
C GLY A 109 46.25 46.70 27.26
N LEU A 110 46.56 45.40 27.35
CA LEU A 110 47.87 44.93 27.89
C LEU A 110 49.03 45.36 26.99
N THR A 111 48.88 45.24 25.68
CA THR A 111 49.86 45.66 24.69
C THR A 111 50.13 47.16 24.77
N GLU A 112 49.07 47.95 24.90
CA GLU A 112 49.19 49.41 25.09
C GLU A 112 49.93 49.74 26.39
N THR A 113 49.62 49.09 27.49
CA THR A 113 50.28 49.30 28.79
C THR A 113 51.77 48.95 28.72
N VAL A 114 52.13 47.84 28.10
CA VAL A 114 53.53 47.42 27.92
C VAL A 114 54.27 48.39 27.03
N SER A 115 53.66 48.92 25.97
CA SER A 115 54.25 49.93 25.10
C SER A 115 54.54 51.21 25.84
N ARG A 116 53.64 51.71 26.69
CA ARG A 116 53.87 52.88 27.53
C ARG A 116 55.02 52.66 28.52
N PHE A 117 55.03 51.54 29.18
CA PHE A 117 56.11 51.19 30.10
C PHE A 117 57.49 51.12 29.44
N ARG A 118 57.54 50.69 28.23
CA ARG A 118 58.75 50.58 27.42
C ARG A 118 59.26 51.94 26.91
N LEU A 119 58.38 52.89 26.71
CA LEU A 119 58.74 54.25 26.30
C LEU A 119 59.17 55.16 27.48
N ASP A 120 58.72 54.93 28.71
CA ASP A 120 59.04 55.66 29.92
C ASP A 120 60.28 55.10 30.61
N GLY A 121 60.80 53.95 30.15
CA GLY A 121 62.04 53.32 30.61
C GLY A 121 63.10 53.42 29.57
#